data_d24fa40e68eddf669b97b00a036562c4
#
_entry.id   d24fa40e68eddf669b97b00a036562c4
#
_cell.length_a   1.000
_cell.length_b   1.000
_cell.length_c   1.000
_cell.angle_alpha   90.00
_cell.angle_beta   90.00
_cell.angle_gamma   90.00
#
_symmetry.space_group_name_H-M   'P 1'
#
loop_
_entity.id
_entity.type
_entity.pdbx_description
1 polymer ?
#
loop_
_entity_poly.entity_id
_entity_poly.type
_entity_poly.pdbx_seq_one_letter_code
_entity_poly.pdbx_strand_id
1 'polypeptide(L)'
;MKNKKYLSVFNEIVKLQSKGKLADGIQDIKLEDMDEDMLKGYICSAMNQEPDTGASLKDIAKQALNESEASHPIISVVGNCSECIKKDEKELKCVSSCPFDAIFKDSQAGRIRVDADKCEGCGECVKACSLERIVDKIQYMPIVNLLKDKKVPVYATIAPAYIGQFGDEVTPGKMRTALK
;
A
#
# COMPACT_ATOMS: atom_id res chain seq x y z
N MET A 1 9.09 -14.26 -1.11
CA MET A 1 8.50 -13.00 -0.63
C MET A 1 7.34 -12.67 -1.56
N LYS A 2 6.12 -12.70 -1.03
CA LYS A 2 4.93 -12.23 -1.76
C LYS A 2 5.11 -10.72 -2.01
N ASN A 3 4.51 -10.21 -3.07
CA ASN A 3 4.50 -8.78 -3.44
C ASN A 3 5.83 -8.15 -3.90
N LYS A 4 6.72 -8.91 -4.54
CA LYS A 4 7.94 -8.31 -5.13
C LYS A 4 7.63 -7.20 -6.14
N LYS A 5 6.60 -7.38 -6.97
CA LYS A 5 6.16 -6.40 -7.96
C LYS A 5 5.67 -5.10 -7.29
N TYR A 6 4.90 -5.23 -6.20
CA TYR A 6 4.44 -4.08 -5.42
C TYR A 6 5.60 -3.28 -4.80
N LEU A 7 6.57 -3.97 -4.20
CA LEU A 7 7.77 -3.32 -3.66
C LEU A 7 8.63 -2.67 -4.75
N SER A 8 8.66 -3.23 -5.96
CA SER A 8 9.34 -2.60 -7.10
C SER A 8 8.68 -1.27 -7.47
N VAL A 9 7.34 -1.21 -7.53
CA VAL A 9 6.59 0.04 -7.74
C VAL A 9 6.92 1.05 -6.65
N PHE A 10 6.89 0.64 -5.39
CA PHE A 10 7.22 1.52 -4.27
C PHE A 10 8.64 2.10 -4.38
N ASN A 11 9.62 1.28 -4.74
CA ASN A 11 11.00 1.75 -4.94
C ASN A 11 11.11 2.82 -6.04
N GLU A 12 10.36 2.68 -7.13
CA GLU A 12 10.34 3.71 -8.19
C GLU A 12 9.67 5.01 -7.68
N ILE A 13 8.59 4.91 -6.91
CA ILE A 13 7.95 6.07 -6.27
C ILE A 13 8.94 6.80 -5.36
N VAL A 14 9.68 6.09 -4.51
CA VAL A 14 10.69 6.68 -3.63
C VAL A 14 11.78 7.39 -4.43
N LYS A 15 12.27 6.78 -5.52
CA LYS A 15 13.27 7.39 -6.42
C LYS A 15 12.74 8.66 -7.10
N LEU A 16 11.51 8.64 -7.58
CA LEU A 16 10.90 9.82 -8.20
C LEU A 16 10.68 10.93 -7.17
N GLN A 17 10.19 10.56 -5.98
CA GLN A 17 9.95 11.51 -4.89
C GLN A 17 11.26 12.17 -4.42
N SER A 18 12.34 11.40 -4.23
CA SER A 18 13.63 11.92 -3.80
C SER A 18 14.25 12.90 -4.81
N LYS A 19 13.89 12.78 -6.09
CA LYS A 19 14.31 13.70 -7.18
C LYS A 19 13.35 14.88 -7.40
N GLY A 20 12.26 14.98 -6.64
CA GLY A 20 11.21 15.98 -6.83
C GLY A 20 10.40 15.82 -8.13
N LYS A 21 10.41 14.62 -8.75
CA LYS A 21 9.80 14.34 -10.06
C LYS A 21 8.59 13.41 -9.99
N LEU A 22 8.01 13.20 -8.80
CA LEU A 22 6.95 12.21 -8.62
C LEU A 22 5.76 12.46 -9.56
N ALA A 23 5.19 13.67 -9.56
CA ALA A 23 4.01 13.96 -10.36
C ALA A 23 4.25 13.91 -11.88
N ASP A 24 5.46 14.16 -12.33
CA ASP A 24 5.79 14.16 -13.77
C ASP A 24 6.23 12.77 -14.27
N GLY A 25 6.90 11.98 -13.43
CA GLY A 25 7.40 10.66 -13.80
C GLY A 25 6.52 9.48 -13.41
N ILE A 26 5.44 9.69 -12.66
CA ILE A 26 4.59 8.59 -12.16
C ILE A 26 3.96 7.77 -13.28
N GLN A 27 3.67 8.39 -14.42
CA GLN A 27 3.07 7.74 -15.58
C GLN A 27 4.06 6.82 -16.33
N ASP A 28 5.36 6.99 -16.09
CA ASP A 28 6.41 6.22 -16.76
C ASP A 28 6.73 4.91 -16.03
N ILE A 29 6.16 4.71 -14.83
CA ILE A 29 6.30 3.45 -14.10
C ILE A 29 5.59 2.34 -14.88
N LYS A 30 6.36 1.32 -15.27
CA LYS A 30 5.87 0.14 -15.97
C LYS A 30 6.42 -1.11 -15.32
N LEU A 31 5.62 -2.15 -15.33
CA LEU A 31 6.05 -3.49 -14.96
C LEU A 31 5.62 -4.47 -16.04
N GLU A 32 6.53 -5.37 -16.40
CA GLU A 32 6.23 -6.46 -17.31
C GLU A 32 5.21 -7.41 -16.69
N ASP A 33 4.35 -8.00 -17.51
CA ASP A 33 3.31 -8.97 -17.12
C ASP A 33 2.34 -8.47 -16.03
N MET A 34 1.91 -7.23 -16.12
CA MET A 34 0.91 -6.66 -15.22
C MET A 34 -0.15 -5.88 -16.01
N ASP A 35 -1.43 -6.10 -15.68
CA ASP A 35 -2.52 -5.31 -16.23
C ASP A 35 -2.48 -3.85 -15.69
N GLU A 36 -2.97 -2.92 -16.49
CA GLU A 36 -2.92 -1.47 -16.17
C GLU A 36 -3.69 -1.13 -14.89
N ASP A 37 -4.83 -1.79 -14.64
CA ASP A 37 -5.64 -1.56 -13.45
C ASP A 37 -4.89 -2.01 -12.17
N MET A 38 -4.21 -3.14 -12.25
CA MET A 38 -3.41 -3.63 -11.14
C MET A 38 -2.21 -2.73 -10.87
N LEU A 39 -1.53 -2.27 -11.94
CA LEU A 39 -0.42 -1.34 -11.82
C LEU A 39 -0.86 -0.01 -11.21
N LYS A 40 -1.97 0.55 -11.71
CA LYS A 40 -2.58 1.77 -11.13
C LYS A 40 -2.90 1.56 -9.65
N GLY A 41 -3.52 0.43 -9.30
CA GLY A 41 -3.83 0.09 -7.91
C GLY A 41 -2.58 0.01 -7.02
N TYR A 42 -1.50 -0.59 -7.50
CA TYR A 42 -0.23 -0.65 -6.79
C TYR A 42 0.38 0.74 -6.59
N ILE A 43 0.38 1.58 -7.62
CA ILE A 43 0.90 2.94 -7.56
C ILE A 43 0.11 3.76 -6.52
N CYS A 44 -1.22 3.71 -6.56
CA CYS A 44 -2.07 4.42 -5.60
C CYS A 44 -1.82 3.94 -4.17
N SER A 45 -1.88 2.62 -3.93
CA SER A 45 -1.68 2.03 -2.60
C SER A 45 -0.28 2.33 -2.04
N ALA A 46 0.75 2.34 -2.89
CA ALA A 46 2.12 2.69 -2.50
C ALA A 46 2.29 4.17 -2.14
N MET A 47 1.38 5.04 -2.57
CA MET A 47 1.30 6.45 -2.18
C MET A 47 0.26 6.74 -1.09
N ASN A 48 -0.30 5.71 -0.46
CA ASN A 48 -1.37 5.83 0.53
C ASN A 48 -2.69 6.41 -0.03
N GLN A 49 -2.96 6.19 -1.32
CA GLN A 49 -4.13 6.70 -2.03
C GLN A 49 -5.11 5.59 -2.42
N GLU A 50 -6.38 5.96 -2.64
CA GLU A 50 -7.38 5.03 -3.15
C GLU A 50 -7.24 4.87 -4.68
N PRO A 51 -7.32 3.64 -5.21
CA PRO A 51 -7.18 3.40 -6.64
C PRO A 51 -8.40 3.82 -7.48
N ASP A 52 -9.55 4.00 -6.84
CA ASP A 52 -10.88 4.09 -7.50
C ASP A 52 -11.39 5.53 -7.70
N THR A 53 -10.52 6.54 -7.63
CA THR A 53 -10.94 7.96 -7.66
C THR A 53 -11.34 8.48 -9.04
N GLY A 54 -11.13 7.72 -10.13
CA GLY A 54 -11.29 8.22 -11.50
C GLY A 54 -10.24 9.27 -11.93
N ALA A 55 -9.41 9.74 -11.00
CA ALA A 55 -8.38 10.75 -11.25
C ALA A 55 -7.20 10.18 -12.04
N SER A 56 -6.46 11.06 -12.73
CA SER A 56 -5.20 10.69 -13.36
C SER A 56 -4.11 10.37 -12.32
N LEU A 57 -3.15 9.50 -12.67
CA LEU A 57 -2.01 9.21 -11.77
C LEU A 57 -1.24 10.47 -11.39
N LYS A 58 -1.15 11.44 -12.29
CA LYS A 58 -0.50 12.73 -12.02
C LYS A 58 -1.23 13.54 -10.93
N ASP A 59 -2.56 13.55 -10.96
CA ASP A 59 -3.35 14.28 -9.96
C ASP A 59 -3.34 13.56 -8.63
N ILE A 60 -3.41 12.23 -8.63
CA ILE A 60 -3.23 11.41 -7.42
C ILE A 60 -1.86 11.64 -6.80
N ALA A 61 -0.80 11.70 -7.60
CA ALA A 61 0.55 12.00 -7.09
C ALA A 61 0.66 13.40 -6.49
N LYS A 62 0.02 14.41 -7.10
CA LYS A 62 -0.04 15.77 -6.54
C LYS A 62 -0.80 15.80 -5.21
N GLN A 63 -1.90 15.07 -5.09
CA GLN A 63 -2.64 14.93 -3.84
C GLN A 63 -1.75 14.29 -2.77
N ALA A 64 -1.12 13.16 -3.06
CA ALA A 64 -0.23 12.47 -2.13
C ALA A 64 0.94 13.33 -1.64
N LEU A 65 1.45 14.26 -2.49
CA LEU A 65 2.51 15.20 -2.12
C LEU A 65 2.09 16.24 -1.07
N ASN A 66 0.79 16.44 -0.85
CA ASN A 66 0.25 17.44 0.09
C ASN A 66 -0.47 16.81 1.29
N GLU A 67 -0.69 15.50 1.27
CA GLU A 67 -1.40 14.80 2.33
C GLU A 67 -0.44 14.33 3.42
N SER A 68 -0.77 14.63 4.68
CA SER A 68 0.01 14.23 5.85
C SER A 68 -0.73 13.26 6.76
N GLU A 69 -1.95 12.87 6.40
CA GLU A 69 -2.74 11.91 7.16
C GLU A 69 -2.67 10.51 6.51
N ALA A 70 -2.57 9.50 7.35
CA ALA A 70 -2.65 8.11 6.92
C ALA A 70 -4.10 7.76 6.56
N SER A 71 -4.33 7.19 5.38
CA SER A 71 -5.67 6.77 4.99
C SER A 71 -6.10 5.51 5.73
N HIS A 72 -7.39 5.41 6.02
CA HIS A 72 -8.01 4.21 6.58
C HIS A 72 -9.10 3.72 5.60
N PRO A 73 -9.24 2.40 5.36
CA PRO A 73 -8.44 1.32 5.90
C PRO A 73 -7.03 1.28 5.31
N ILE A 74 -6.08 0.68 6.03
CA ILE A 74 -4.69 0.53 5.54
C ILE A 74 -4.54 -0.59 4.49
N ILE A 75 -5.62 -1.21 4.09
CA ILE A 75 -5.68 -2.29 3.10
C ILE A 75 -6.42 -1.79 1.86
N SER A 76 -5.86 -2.06 0.69
CA SER A 76 -6.51 -1.81 -0.61
C SER A 76 -6.75 -3.09 -1.37
N VAL A 77 -7.88 -3.14 -2.10
CA VAL A 77 -8.13 -4.14 -3.14
C VAL A 77 -7.78 -3.50 -4.48
N VAL A 78 -6.83 -4.08 -5.20
CA VAL A 78 -6.28 -3.54 -6.43
C VAL A 78 -6.62 -4.40 -7.65
N GLY A 79 -6.87 -3.75 -8.77
CA GLY A 79 -7.22 -4.40 -10.02
C GLY A 79 -8.52 -5.21 -9.95
N ASN A 80 -8.69 -6.12 -10.89
CA ASN A 80 -9.92 -6.87 -11.08
C ASN A 80 -9.86 -8.25 -10.41
N CYS A 81 -10.82 -8.55 -9.53
CA CYS A 81 -11.00 -9.85 -8.87
C CYS A 81 -11.96 -10.79 -9.64
N SER A 82 -12.13 -10.62 -10.95
CA SER A 82 -13.14 -11.31 -11.78
C SER A 82 -13.15 -12.84 -11.63
N GLU A 83 -12.01 -13.46 -11.43
CA GLU A 83 -11.91 -14.91 -11.20
C GLU A 83 -12.45 -15.33 -9.84
N CYS A 84 -12.22 -14.49 -8.83
CA CYS A 84 -12.69 -14.74 -7.47
C CYS A 84 -14.19 -14.44 -7.33
N ILE A 85 -14.69 -13.38 -7.96
CA ILE A 85 -16.09 -12.95 -7.86
C ILE A 85 -17.07 -14.01 -8.35
N LYS A 86 -16.66 -14.88 -9.26
CA LYS A 86 -17.48 -16.01 -9.74
C LYS A 86 -17.69 -17.10 -8.67
N LYS A 87 -16.87 -17.12 -7.62
CA LYS A 87 -16.96 -18.10 -6.54
C LYS A 87 -18.01 -17.67 -5.50
N ASP A 88 -18.48 -18.63 -4.72
CA ASP A 88 -19.26 -18.32 -3.53
C ASP A 88 -18.42 -17.48 -2.55
N GLU A 89 -19.04 -16.54 -1.86
CA GLU A 89 -18.34 -15.64 -0.92
C GLU A 89 -17.60 -16.43 0.17
N LYS A 90 -18.18 -17.51 0.64
CA LYS A 90 -17.56 -18.41 1.63
C LYS A 90 -16.28 -19.11 1.14
N GLU A 91 -16.11 -19.23 -0.19
CA GLU A 91 -14.93 -19.82 -0.80
C GLU A 91 -13.80 -18.79 -1.02
N LEU A 92 -14.10 -17.52 -0.82
CA LEU A 92 -13.12 -16.45 -0.99
C LEU A 92 -12.16 -16.42 0.20
N LYS A 93 -10.93 -16.84 -0.02
CA LYS A 93 -9.91 -16.91 1.04
C LYS A 93 -9.69 -15.60 1.76
N CYS A 94 -9.77 -14.48 1.06
CA CYS A 94 -9.61 -13.15 1.66
C CYS A 94 -10.78 -12.81 2.59
N VAL A 95 -12.00 -13.23 2.28
CA VAL A 95 -13.19 -13.05 3.13
C VAL A 95 -13.10 -13.97 4.35
N SER A 96 -12.92 -15.28 4.11
CA SER A 96 -12.89 -16.28 5.19
C SER A 96 -11.70 -16.13 6.14
N SER A 97 -10.62 -15.45 5.73
CA SER A 97 -9.47 -15.19 6.60
C SER A 97 -9.59 -13.93 7.45
N CYS A 98 -10.62 -13.10 7.23
CA CYS A 98 -10.78 -11.86 7.97
C CYS A 98 -11.47 -12.14 9.34
N PRO A 99 -10.78 -11.98 10.47
CA PRO A 99 -11.37 -12.23 11.80
C PRO A 99 -12.36 -11.14 12.23
N PHE A 100 -12.45 -10.05 11.47
CA PHE A 100 -13.29 -8.88 11.78
C PHE A 100 -14.47 -8.73 10.81
N ASP A 101 -14.67 -9.68 9.89
CA ASP A 101 -15.68 -9.60 8.83
C ASP A 101 -15.66 -8.28 8.05
N ALA A 102 -14.47 -7.69 7.90
CA ALA A 102 -14.28 -6.42 7.21
C ALA A 102 -14.17 -6.56 5.69
N ILE A 103 -13.99 -7.78 5.15
CA ILE A 103 -13.89 -8.02 3.71
C ILE A 103 -15.13 -8.76 3.25
N PHE A 104 -15.77 -8.23 2.21
CA PHE A 104 -16.99 -8.79 1.67
C PHE A 104 -17.06 -8.68 0.15
N LYS A 105 -17.93 -9.50 -0.43
CA LYS A 105 -18.26 -9.44 -1.85
C LYS A 105 -19.39 -8.44 -2.06
N ASP A 106 -19.11 -7.33 -2.70
CA ASP A 106 -20.12 -6.41 -3.16
C ASP A 106 -20.74 -6.96 -4.47
N SER A 107 -21.90 -7.59 -4.34
CA SER A 107 -22.60 -8.21 -5.48
C SER A 107 -23.14 -7.16 -6.46
N GLN A 108 -23.43 -5.93 -6.01
CA GLN A 108 -23.92 -4.86 -6.87
C GLN A 108 -22.77 -4.26 -7.70
N ALA A 109 -21.64 -4.02 -7.08
CA ALA A 109 -20.46 -3.50 -7.77
C ALA A 109 -19.63 -4.61 -8.47
N GLY A 110 -19.94 -5.89 -8.23
CA GLY A 110 -19.21 -7.02 -8.80
C GLY A 110 -17.74 -7.08 -8.36
N ARG A 111 -17.41 -6.65 -7.15
CA ARG A 111 -16.03 -6.59 -6.64
C ARG A 111 -15.93 -6.91 -5.15
N ILE A 112 -14.71 -7.20 -4.73
CA ILE A 112 -14.37 -7.34 -3.31
C ILE A 112 -14.15 -5.94 -2.73
N ARG A 113 -14.70 -5.69 -1.55
CA ARG A 113 -14.54 -4.43 -0.82
C ARG A 113 -14.06 -4.66 0.61
N VAL A 114 -13.53 -3.59 1.20
CA VAL A 114 -13.11 -3.53 2.59
C VAL A 114 -14.01 -2.51 3.31
N ASP A 115 -14.65 -2.96 4.37
CA ASP A 115 -15.36 -2.09 5.30
C ASP A 115 -14.34 -1.41 6.21
N ALA A 116 -14.20 -0.09 6.05
CA ALA A 116 -13.23 0.70 6.77
C ALA A 116 -13.47 0.68 8.29
N ASP A 117 -14.74 0.70 8.71
CA ASP A 117 -15.12 0.77 10.12
C ASP A 117 -14.81 -0.53 10.88
N LYS A 118 -14.68 -1.65 10.15
CA LYS A 118 -14.39 -2.96 10.71
C LYS A 118 -12.93 -3.40 10.54
N CYS A 119 -12.19 -2.75 9.65
CA CYS A 119 -10.84 -3.18 9.29
C CYS A 119 -9.82 -2.77 10.34
N GLU A 120 -9.26 -3.74 11.07
CA GLU A 120 -8.20 -3.52 12.06
C GLU A 120 -6.78 -3.61 11.49
N GLY A 121 -6.63 -3.72 10.16
CA GLY A 121 -5.33 -3.73 9.50
C GLY A 121 -4.42 -4.92 9.83
N CYS A 122 -4.97 -6.07 10.26
CA CYS A 122 -4.19 -7.23 10.70
C CYS A 122 -3.39 -7.93 9.58
N GLY A 123 -3.72 -7.69 8.30
CA GLY A 123 -3.01 -8.22 7.15
C GLY A 123 -3.29 -9.68 6.78
N GLU A 124 -4.21 -10.39 7.46
CA GLU A 124 -4.51 -11.79 7.16
C GLU A 124 -5.08 -11.97 5.74
N CYS A 125 -5.88 -11.03 5.26
CA CYS A 125 -6.40 -11.02 3.90
C CYS A 125 -5.30 -10.84 2.84
N VAL A 126 -4.27 -10.05 3.12
CA VAL A 126 -3.10 -9.87 2.24
C VAL A 126 -2.35 -11.19 2.10
N LYS A 127 -2.15 -11.91 3.21
CA LYS A 127 -1.51 -13.24 3.22
C LYS A 127 -2.36 -14.28 2.49
N ALA A 128 -3.67 -14.21 2.62
CA ALA A 128 -4.60 -15.17 2.02
C ALA A 128 -4.78 -14.97 0.51
N CYS A 129 -4.57 -13.77 -0.01
CA CYS A 129 -4.77 -13.45 -1.43
C CYS A 129 -3.68 -14.08 -2.28
N SER A 130 -4.02 -15.16 -3.03
CA SER A 130 -3.08 -15.82 -3.95
C SER A 130 -2.84 -15.03 -5.24
N LEU A 131 -3.72 -14.11 -5.58
CA LEU A 131 -3.64 -13.25 -6.77
C LEU A 131 -2.90 -11.93 -6.51
N GLU A 132 -2.41 -11.72 -5.30
CA GLU A 132 -1.72 -10.49 -4.87
C GLU A 132 -2.54 -9.21 -5.12
N ARG A 133 -3.88 -9.33 -5.12
CA ARG A 133 -4.81 -8.22 -5.36
C ARG A 133 -5.26 -7.51 -4.07
N ILE A 134 -4.77 -7.93 -2.93
CA ILE A 134 -4.95 -7.22 -1.67
C ILE A 134 -3.57 -6.86 -1.16
N VAL A 135 -3.38 -5.58 -0.95
CA VAL A 135 -2.11 -4.99 -0.50
C VAL A 135 -2.34 -4.03 0.66
N ASP A 136 -1.33 -3.84 1.47
CA ASP A 136 -1.29 -2.76 2.44
C ASP A 136 -0.94 -1.44 1.77
N LYS A 137 -1.58 -0.36 2.20
CA LYS A 137 -1.21 1.00 1.78
C LYS A 137 0.06 1.41 2.51
N ILE A 138 1.06 1.84 1.75
CA ILE A 138 2.34 2.28 2.31
C ILE A 138 2.22 3.74 2.76
N GLN A 139 2.46 3.99 4.04
CA GLN A 139 2.32 5.32 4.64
C GLN A 139 3.59 6.18 4.49
N TYR A 140 4.37 5.97 3.44
CA TYR A 140 5.58 6.72 3.16
C TYR A 140 5.31 8.20 2.87
N MET A 141 4.33 8.49 2.01
CA MET A 141 4.04 9.88 1.60
C MET A 141 3.57 10.76 2.77
N PRO A 142 2.61 10.34 3.62
CA PRO A 142 2.26 11.09 4.81
C PRO A 142 3.44 11.39 5.73
N ILE A 143 4.30 10.39 5.97
CA ILE A 143 5.48 10.57 6.83
C ILE A 143 6.47 11.57 6.21
N VAL A 144 6.77 11.45 4.91
CA VAL A 144 7.67 12.39 4.22
C VAL A 144 7.13 13.83 4.28
N ASN A 145 5.81 14.00 4.15
CA ASN A 145 5.20 15.32 4.22
C ASN A 145 5.25 15.91 5.65
N LEU A 146 5.03 15.08 6.67
CA LEU A 146 5.22 15.49 8.07
C LEU A 146 6.67 15.89 8.36
N LEU A 147 7.64 15.15 7.83
CA LEU A 147 9.08 15.46 8.00
C LEU A 147 9.50 16.78 7.34
N LYS A 148 8.76 17.29 6.37
CA LYS A 148 9.01 18.61 5.75
C LYS A 148 8.60 19.76 6.66
N ASP A 149 7.61 19.57 7.53
CA ASP A 149 7.17 20.60 8.48
C ASP A 149 8.05 20.56 9.74
N LYS A 150 9.02 21.48 9.79
CA LYS A 150 9.96 21.61 10.92
C LYS A 150 9.29 21.98 12.26
N LYS A 151 8.01 22.35 12.26
CA LYS A 151 7.25 22.66 13.47
C LYS A 151 6.64 21.40 14.11
N VAL A 152 6.55 20.31 13.37
CA VAL A 152 6.01 19.05 13.85
C VAL A 152 7.15 18.13 14.31
N PRO A 153 7.25 17.81 15.61
CA PRO A 153 8.23 16.85 16.09
C PRO A 153 7.81 15.44 15.67
N VAL A 154 8.67 14.74 14.93
CA VAL A 154 8.44 13.36 14.50
C VAL A 154 9.36 12.44 15.28
N TYR A 155 8.79 11.42 15.91
CA TYR A 155 9.51 10.41 16.68
C TYR A 155 9.38 9.05 16.01
N ALA A 156 10.50 8.35 15.82
CA ALA A 156 10.51 6.98 15.33
C ALA A 156 10.73 6.00 16.48
N THR A 157 9.88 5.00 16.59
CA THR A 157 10.06 3.87 17.49
C THR A 157 10.21 2.59 16.67
N ILE A 158 11.17 1.75 17.04
CA ILE A 158 11.43 0.48 16.37
C ILE A 158 11.26 -0.64 17.38
N ALA A 159 10.40 -1.60 17.05
CA ALA A 159 10.24 -2.79 17.88
C ALA A 159 11.54 -3.60 17.93
N PRO A 160 11.91 -4.22 19.08
CA PRO A 160 13.12 -5.02 19.19
C PRO A 160 13.24 -6.16 18.18
N ALA A 161 12.11 -6.62 17.63
CA ALA A 161 12.05 -7.67 16.61
C ALA A 161 12.79 -7.33 15.30
N TYR A 162 13.28 -6.10 15.11
CA TYR A 162 14.13 -5.77 13.94
C TYR A 162 15.50 -6.45 13.98
N ILE A 163 15.97 -6.87 15.17
CA ILE A 163 17.27 -7.52 15.35
C ILE A 163 17.30 -8.80 14.51
N GLY A 164 18.33 -8.91 13.66
CA GLY A 164 18.49 -10.04 12.73
C GLY A 164 17.69 -9.95 11.43
N GLN A 165 16.72 -9.03 11.29
CA GLN A 165 15.94 -8.91 10.04
C GLN A 165 16.74 -8.25 8.89
N PHE A 166 17.72 -7.42 9.22
CA PHE A 166 18.56 -6.71 8.25
C PHE A 166 19.99 -7.29 8.20
N GLY A 167 20.19 -8.50 8.73
CA GLY A 167 21.48 -9.14 8.87
C GLY A 167 22.24 -8.71 10.14
N ASP A 168 23.24 -9.51 10.53
CA ASP A 168 23.99 -9.35 11.78
C ASP A 168 24.83 -8.06 11.81
N GLU A 169 25.12 -7.50 10.66
CA GLU A 169 25.87 -6.25 10.49
C GLU A 169 25.09 -5.01 10.93
N VAL A 170 23.76 -5.08 11.07
CA VAL A 170 22.92 -3.92 11.44
C VAL A 170 22.75 -3.84 12.94
N THR A 171 23.69 -3.12 13.56
CA THR A 171 23.64 -2.84 15.01
C THR A 171 22.60 -1.75 15.35
N PRO A 172 22.15 -1.65 16.62
CA PRO A 172 21.28 -0.56 17.07
C PRO A 172 21.84 0.85 16.77
N GLY A 173 23.16 0.99 16.83
CA GLY A 173 23.83 2.26 16.47
C GLY A 173 23.69 2.61 15.00
N LYS A 174 23.88 1.64 14.10
CA LYS A 174 23.67 1.82 12.65
C LYS A 174 22.20 2.15 12.34
N MET A 175 21.25 1.46 12.99
CA MET A 175 19.82 1.75 12.83
C MET A 175 19.48 3.18 13.26
N ARG A 176 19.97 3.63 14.42
CA ARG A 176 19.79 5.01 14.88
C ARG A 176 20.36 6.04 13.90
N THR A 177 21.49 5.75 13.27
CA THR A 177 22.10 6.63 12.27
C THR A 177 21.27 6.69 10.99
N ALA A 178 20.70 5.57 10.57
CA ALA A 178 19.86 5.51 9.38
C ALA A 178 18.52 6.26 9.52
N LEU A 179 18.06 6.50 10.76
CA LEU A 179 16.82 7.23 11.05
C LEU A 179 17.01 8.73 11.29
N LYS A 180 18.24 9.23 11.26
CA LYS A 180 18.58 10.67 11.37
C LYS A 180 18.63 11.33 10.01
#